data_3547e990b0c2961d9650de0b3b49ef10
#
_entry.id   3547e990b0c2961d9650de0b3b49ef10
#
_cell.length_a   1.000
_cell.length_b   1.000
_cell.length_c   1.000
_cell.angle_alpha   90.00
_cell.angle_beta   90.00
_cell.angle_gamma   90.00
#
_symmetry.space_group_name_H-M   'P 1'
#
loop_
_entity.id
_entity.type
_entity.pdbx_description
1 polymer ?
#
loop_
_entity_poly.entity_id
_entity_poly.type
_entity_poly.pdbx_seq_one_letter_code
_entity_poly.pdbx_strand_id
1 'polypeptide(L)'
;MSIDTELKSIVTLLDDTDDFVIKAINKRMLGRGASVLSDLEELYNREKSYKTKGLIADKIQFLSNEFVLEEFENMLAREYPDLERGIYLISKLIVPDIDEIYFKDLIGVLIRDLVEEINDSKTALEKMQIFNHIFYHRLLFKCGDYPVTRESTTVLTSVLSSRHGIPLSISLVYFLLARCVGLEVYPMCFPGGFVPSYVENDKILFYMDIFREGEIFSESRLKYYLENQGVDIDTSAFEVRDDRTLLLVYLEVLHFMYTQKGDEYIVSVLDRALRLFGDERVLESGEGDLE
;
A
#
# COMPACT_ATOMS: atom_id res chain seq x y z
N MET A 1 -27.71 -18.79 -13.59
CA MET A 1 -28.64 -17.76 -13.04
C MET A 1 -29.08 -16.84 -14.15
N SER A 2 -30.34 -16.38 -14.14
CA SER A 2 -30.81 -15.42 -15.14
C SER A 2 -30.22 -14.06 -14.81
N ILE A 3 -29.45 -13.47 -15.74
CA ILE A 3 -28.98 -12.09 -15.62
C ILE A 3 -30.20 -11.19 -15.44
N ASP A 4 -30.12 -10.32 -14.44
CA ASP A 4 -31.20 -9.39 -14.10
C ASP A 4 -31.58 -8.51 -15.31
N THR A 5 -32.87 -8.43 -15.63
CA THR A 5 -33.37 -7.62 -16.72
C THR A 5 -33.07 -6.13 -16.53
N GLU A 6 -33.01 -5.68 -15.26
CA GLU A 6 -32.64 -4.31 -14.91
C GLU A 6 -31.20 -4.01 -15.31
N LEU A 7 -30.26 -4.91 -15.02
CA LEU A 7 -28.84 -4.69 -15.34
C LEU A 7 -28.62 -4.62 -16.86
N LYS A 8 -29.34 -5.44 -17.64
CA LYS A 8 -29.32 -5.34 -19.11
C LYS A 8 -29.79 -3.98 -19.59
N SER A 9 -30.85 -3.45 -18.99
CA SER A 9 -31.36 -2.12 -19.35
C SER A 9 -30.35 -1.02 -18.98
N ILE A 10 -29.67 -1.14 -17.85
CA ILE A 10 -28.61 -0.20 -17.44
C ILE A 10 -27.43 -0.23 -18.42
N VAL A 11 -27.03 -1.40 -18.90
CA VAL A 11 -25.92 -1.54 -19.87
C VAL A 11 -26.20 -0.78 -21.16
N THR A 12 -27.47 -0.67 -21.59
CA THR A 12 -27.83 0.13 -22.79
C THR A 12 -27.66 1.64 -22.60
N LEU A 13 -27.52 2.11 -21.37
CA LEU A 13 -27.33 3.52 -21.02
C LEU A 13 -25.85 3.85 -20.64
N LEU A 14 -24.92 2.89 -20.76
CA LEU A 14 -23.52 3.13 -20.37
C LEU A 14 -22.79 4.12 -21.29
N ASP A 15 -23.28 4.34 -22.51
CA ASP A 15 -22.72 5.33 -23.44
C ASP A 15 -23.43 6.69 -23.39
N ASP A 16 -24.33 6.91 -22.43
CA ASP A 16 -24.96 8.20 -22.21
C ASP A 16 -23.92 9.25 -21.78
N THR A 17 -24.09 10.48 -22.27
CA THR A 17 -23.21 11.61 -21.98
C THR A 17 -23.79 12.58 -20.94
N ASP A 18 -25.02 12.34 -20.49
CA ASP A 18 -25.66 13.15 -19.46
C ASP A 18 -25.13 12.77 -18.06
N ASP A 19 -24.50 13.72 -17.42
CA ASP A 19 -23.93 13.56 -16.05
C ASP A 19 -24.96 13.08 -15.03
N PHE A 20 -26.22 13.48 -15.15
CA PHE A 20 -27.28 13.03 -14.26
C PHE A 20 -27.56 11.54 -14.46
N VAL A 21 -27.64 11.08 -15.71
CA VAL A 21 -27.83 9.67 -16.05
C VAL A 21 -26.65 8.84 -15.55
N ILE A 22 -25.41 9.27 -15.83
CA ILE A 22 -24.17 8.60 -15.38
C ILE A 22 -24.17 8.45 -13.86
N LYS A 23 -24.46 9.52 -13.12
CA LYS A 23 -24.51 9.50 -11.64
C LYS A 23 -25.59 8.57 -11.11
N ALA A 24 -26.78 8.56 -11.75
CA ALA A 24 -27.88 7.69 -11.36
C ALA A 24 -27.52 6.21 -11.57
N ILE A 25 -26.90 5.87 -12.70
CA ILE A 25 -26.41 4.52 -13.02
C ILE A 25 -25.37 4.09 -11.97
N ASN A 26 -24.36 4.93 -11.70
CA ASN A 26 -23.32 4.63 -10.73
C ASN A 26 -23.92 4.36 -9.35
N LYS A 27 -24.77 5.25 -8.86
CA LYS A 27 -25.45 5.09 -7.57
C LYS A 27 -26.27 3.81 -7.50
N ARG A 28 -26.98 3.46 -8.58
CA ARG A 28 -27.80 2.25 -8.64
C ARG A 28 -26.95 0.98 -8.60
N MET A 29 -25.84 0.97 -9.37
CA MET A 29 -24.92 -0.18 -9.39
C MET A 29 -24.19 -0.35 -8.06
N LEU A 30 -23.66 0.72 -7.47
CA LEU A 30 -23.03 0.69 -6.14
C LEU A 30 -23.99 0.19 -5.06
N GLY A 31 -25.26 0.60 -5.12
CA GLY A 31 -26.30 0.14 -4.18
C GLY A 31 -26.61 -1.36 -4.25
N ARG A 32 -26.12 -2.09 -5.26
CA ARG A 32 -26.22 -3.55 -5.36
C ARG A 32 -25.09 -4.27 -4.63
N GLY A 33 -24.06 -3.54 -4.20
CA GLY A 33 -22.86 -4.09 -3.59
C GLY A 33 -21.94 -4.82 -4.57
N ALA A 34 -20.89 -5.45 -4.06
CA ALA A 34 -19.84 -6.07 -4.90
C ALA A 34 -20.33 -7.20 -5.83
N SER A 35 -21.51 -7.79 -5.56
CA SER A 35 -22.10 -8.81 -6.45
C SER A 35 -22.39 -8.31 -7.87
N VAL A 36 -22.54 -6.99 -8.05
CA VAL A 36 -22.73 -6.40 -9.37
C VAL A 36 -21.55 -6.63 -10.31
N LEU A 37 -20.35 -6.78 -9.78
CA LEU A 37 -19.14 -7.05 -10.58
C LEU A 37 -19.24 -8.40 -11.30
N SER A 38 -19.60 -9.46 -10.58
CA SER A 38 -19.79 -10.80 -11.19
C SER A 38 -20.92 -10.82 -12.21
N ASP A 39 -22.00 -10.07 -11.97
CA ASP A 39 -23.09 -9.94 -12.93
C ASP A 39 -22.65 -9.21 -14.22
N LEU A 40 -21.83 -8.15 -14.08
CA LEU A 40 -21.25 -7.43 -15.23
C LEU A 40 -20.21 -8.26 -15.98
N GLU A 41 -19.38 -9.04 -15.29
CA GLU A 41 -18.44 -9.99 -15.92
C GLU A 41 -19.19 -11.05 -16.75
N GLU A 42 -20.29 -11.59 -16.22
CA GLU A 42 -21.15 -12.51 -16.98
C GLU A 42 -21.73 -11.85 -18.22
N LEU A 43 -22.17 -10.59 -18.14
CA LEU A 43 -22.63 -9.80 -19.28
C LEU A 43 -21.51 -9.54 -20.30
N TYR A 44 -20.32 -9.12 -19.82
CA TYR A 44 -19.13 -8.92 -20.65
C TYR A 44 -18.80 -10.17 -21.48
N ASN A 45 -18.82 -11.33 -20.84
CA ASN A 45 -18.51 -12.60 -21.50
C ASN A 45 -19.53 -13.00 -22.57
N ARG A 46 -20.80 -12.60 -22.40
CA ARG A 46 -21.90 -12.89 -23.33
C ARG A 46 -22.08 -11.83 -24.43
N GLU A 47 -21.54 -10.63 -24.23
CA GLU A 47 -21.68 -9.53 -25.17
C GLU A 47 -20.88 -9.80 -26.45
N LYS A 48 -21.41 -9.39 -27.60
CA LYS A 48 -20.78 -9.56 -28.92
C LYS A 48 -20.23 -8.25 -29.48
N SER A 49 -20.82 -7.13 -29.08
CA SER A 49 -20.39 -5.80 -29.53
C SER A 49 -19.09 -5.40 -28.82
N TYR A 50 -18.05 -5.11 -29.58
CA TYR A 50 -16.78 -4.61 -29.03
C TYR A 50 -16.96 -3.27 -28.29
N LYS A 51 -17.80 -2.37 -28.81
CA LYS A 51 -18.12 -1.09 -28.17
C LYS A 51 -18.74 -1.33 -26.79
N THR A 52 -19.79 -2.15 -26.72
CA THR A 52 -20.50 -2.44 -25.48
C THR A 52 -19.60 -3.18 -24.48
N LYS A 53 -18.75 -4.10 -24.95
CA LYS A 53 -17.74 -4.75 -24.10
C LYS A 53 -16.79 -3.74 -23.45
N GLY A 54 -16.29 -2.77 -24.22
CA GLY A 54 -15.45 -1.70 -23.67
C GLY A 54 -16.16 -0.94 -22.57
N LEU A 55 -17.39 -0.49 -22.81
CA LEU A 55 -18.19 0.22 -21.80
C LEU A 55 -18.44 -0.61 -20.54
N ILE A 56 -18.69 -1.91 -20.68
CA ILE A 56 -18.86 -2.80 -19.52
C ILE A 56 -17.53 -2.95 -18.76
N ALA A 57 -16.40 -3.13 -19.46
CA ALA A 57 -15.08 -3.22 -18.83
C ALA A 57 -14.72 -1.94 -18.06
N ASP A 58 -14.92 -0.76 -18.67
CA ASP A 58 -14.71 0.52 -18.00
C ASP A 58 -15.58 0.66 -16.75
N LYS A 59 -16.83 0.16 -16.83
CA LYS A 59 -17.75 0.20 -15.69
C LYS A 59 -17.34 -0.78 -14.58
N ILE A 60 -16.89 -1.98 -14.91
CA ILE A 60 -16.35 -2.95 -13.95
C ILE A 60 -15.14 -2.32 -13.23
N GLN A 61 -14.22 -1.73 -13.99
CA GLN A 61 -13.04 -1.07 -13.44
C GLN A 61 -13.41 0.08 -12.47
N PHE A 62 -14.33 0.95 -12.91
CA PHE A 62 -14.83 2.04 -12.08
C PHE A 62 -15.44 1.52 -10.77
N LEU A 63 -16.38 0.56 -10.83
CA LEU A 63 -17.07 0.02 -9.66
C LEU A 63 -16.09 -0.73 -8.73
N SER A 64 -15.14 -1.47 -9.30
CA SER A 64 -14.10 -2.13 -8.52
C SER A 64 -13.30 -1.12 -7.70
N ASN A 65 -12.89 -0.01 -8.32
CA ASN A 65 -12.17 1.04 -7.61
C ASN A 65 -13.02 1.71 -6.51
N GLU A 66 -14.34 1.93 -6.77
CA GLU A 66 -15.24 2.46 -5.74
C GLU A 66 -15.31 1.55 -4.51
N PHE A 67 -15.48 0.25 -4.71
CA PHE A 67 -15.52 -0.71 -3.60
C PHE A 67 -14.18 -0.80 -2.86
N VAL A 68 -13.05 -0.74 -3.57
CA VAL A 68 -11.72 -0.72 -2.96
C VAL A 68 -11.52 0.55 -2.14
N LEU A 69 -11.94 1.71 -2.63
CA LEU A 69 -11.84 2.99 -1.92
C LEU A 69 -12.74 3.02 -0.68
N GLU A 70 -13.98 2.49 -0.77
CA GLU A 70 -14.87 2.35 0.38
C GLU A 70 -14.27 1.46 1.47
N GLU A 71 -13.68 0.34 1.07
CA GLU A 71 -13.01 -0.54 2.02
C GLU A 71 -11.76 0.11 2.63
N PHE A 72 -10.98 0.84 1.83
CA PHE A 72 -9.81 1.57 2.29
C PHE A 72 -10.19 2.66 3.30
N GLU A 73 -11.25 3.42 3.03
CA GLU A 73 -11.80 4.40 3.98
C GLU A 73 -12.21 3.75 5.31
N ASN A 74 -12.95 2.64 5.26
CA ASN A 74 -13.37 1.89 6.44
C ASN A 74 -12.16 1.33 7.23
N MET A 75 -11.09 0.94 6.55
CA MET A 75 -9.86 0.47 7.18
C MET A 75 -9.11 1.64 7.85
N LEU A 76 -9.01 2.79 7.19
CA LEU A 76 -8.37 3.99 7.75
C LEU A 76 -9.12 4.61 8.93
N ALA A 77 -10.42 4.37 9.04
CA ALA A 77 -11.24 4.84 10.17
C ALA A 77 -10.99 4.07 11.49
N ARG A 78 -10.21 2.98 11.45
CA ARG A 78 -9.84 2.22 12.65
C ARG A 78 -8.77 2.96 13.43
N GLU A 79 -8.76 2.77 14.75
CA GLU A 79 -7.70 3.33 15.63
C GLU A 79 -6.29 2.88 15.19
N TYR A 80 -6.17 1.63 14.75
CA TYR A 80 -4.94 1.05 14.20
C TYR A 80 -5.24 0.46 12.81
N PRO A 81 -4.93 1.18 11.73
CA PRO A 81 -5.05 0.67 10.37
C PRO A 81 -4.19 -0.58 10.16
N ASP A 82 -4.70 -1.53 9.41
CA ASP A 82 -3.98 -2.76 9.07
C ASP A 82 -3.07 -2.52 7.87
N LEU A 83 -1.74 -2.58 8.10
CA LEU A 83 -0.75 -2.33 7.06
C LEU A 83 -0.84 -3.32 5.90
N GLU A 84 -1.01 -4.63 6.17
CA GLU A 84 -1.13 -5.65 5.13
C GLU A 84 -2.35 -5.38 4.26
N ARG A 85 -3.49 -5.11 4.89
CA ARG A 85 -4.73 -4.78 4.18
C ARG A 85 -4.60 -3.49 3.39
N GLY A 86 -4.01 -2.45 3.96
CA GLY A 86 -3.77 -1.17 3.29
C GLY A 86 -2.89 -1.33 2.05
N ILE A 87 -1.79 -2.06 2.15
CA ILE A 87 -0.89 -2.36 1.02
C ILE A 87 -1.63 -3.14 -0.07
N TYR A 88 -2.43 -4.14 0.31
CA TYR A 88 -3.22 -4.91 -0.66
C TYR A 88 -4.22 -4.02 -1.40
N LEU A 89 -4.98 -3.19 -0.69
CA LEU A 89 -5.98 -2.30 -1.29
C LEU A 89 -5.33 -1.27 -2.22
N ILE A 90 -4.21 -0.65 -1.82
CA ILE A 90 -3.43 0.24 -2.69
C ILE A 90 -2.94 -0.51 -3.94
N SER A 91 -2.43 -1.73 -3.78
CA SER A 91 -1.99 -2.55 -4.91
C SER A 91 -3.13 -2.85 -5.87
N LYS A 92 -4.35 -3.08 -5.36
CA LYS A 92 -5.54 -3.35 -6.16
C LYS A 92 -6.03 -2.13 -6.95
N LEU A 93 -5.82 -0.91 -6.45
CA LEU A 93 -6.11 0.32 -7.20
C LEU A 93 -5.21 0.47 -8.44
N ILE A 94 -3.97 -0.07 -8.38
CA ILE A 94 -2.96 0.04 -9.45
C ILE A 94 -3.02 -1.16 -10.38
N VAL A 95 -3.21 -2.35 -9.82
CA VAL A 95 -3.25 -3.64 -10.53
C VAL A 95 -4.61 -4.29 -10.23
N PRO A 96 -5.66 -3.95 -11.00
CA PRO A 96 -7.04 -4.37 -10.70
C PRO A 96 -7.25 -5.88 -10.64
N ASP A 97 -6.47 -6.62 -11.43
CA ASP A 97 -6.55 -8.08 -11.52
C ASP A 97 -5.82 -8.80 -10.38
N ILE A 98 -5.19 -8.05 -9.44
CA ILE A 98 -4.55 -8.69 -8.29
C ILE A 98 -5.61 -9.34 -7.39
N ASP A 99 -5.45 -10.64 -7.19
CA ASP A 99 -6.27 -11.44 -6.29
C ASP A 99 -5.65 -11.43 -4.88
N GLU A 100 -6.51 -11.36 -3.86
CA GLU A 100 -6.09 -11.41 -2.46
C GLU A 100 -5.39 -12.72 -2.10
N ILE A 101 -5.84 -13.84 -2.68
CA ILE A 101 -5.20 -15.15 -2.46
C ILE A 101 -3.78 -15.13 -3.03
N TYR A 102 -3.61 -14.61 -4.25
CA TYR A 102 -2.28 -14.47 -4.87
C TYR A 102 -1.36 -13.56 -4.05
N PHE A 103 -1.88 -12.43 -3.54
CA PHE A 103 -1.10 -11.52 -2.70
C PHE A 103 -0.64 -12.19 -1.40
N LYS A 104 -1.54 -12.92 -0.73
CA LYS A 104 -1.22 -13.69 0.48
C LYS A 104 -0.26 -14.84 0.21
N ASP A 105 -0.37 -15.51 -0.93
CA ASP A 105 0.55 -16.57 -1.33
C ASP A 105 1.98 -16.04 -1.56
N LEU A 106 2.11 -14.85 -2.17
CA LEU A 106 3.42 -14.19 -2.30
C LEU A 106 4.09 -13.98 -0.94
N ILE A 107 3.33 -13.49 0.04
CA ILE A 107 3.81 -13.29 1.41
C ILE A 107 4.10 -14.65 2.07
N GLY A 108 3.18 -15.60 1.96
CA GLY A 108 3.27 -16.93 2.56
C GLY A 108 4.53 -17.70 2.15
N VAL A 109 4.96 -17.57 0.90
CA VAL A 109 6.23 -18.15 0.43
C VAL A 109 7.43 -17.51 1.13
N LEU A 110 7.38 -16.20 1.39
CA LEU A 110 8.47 -15.45 1.99
C LEU A 110 8.64 -15.69 3.49
N ILE A 111 7.54 -15.85 4.21
CA ILE A 111 7.58 -16.02 5.67
C ILE A 111 7.89 -17.44 6.12
N ARG A 112 7.89 -18.42 5.23
CA ARG A 112 8.10 -19.83 5.57
C ARG A 112 9.37 -20.06 6.38
N ASP A 113 10.50 -19.58 5.86
CA ASP A 113 11.80 -19.73 6.52
C ASP A 113 11.88 -18.94 7.84
N LEU A 114 11.17 -17.82 7.90
CA LEU A 114 11.09 -16.96 9.10
C LEU A 114 10.33 -17.64 10.23
N VAL A 115 9.17 -18.24 9.93
CA VAL A 115 8.30 -18.93 10.92
C VAL A 115 9.03 -20.08 11.59
N GLU A 116 9.88 -20.81 10.84
CA GLU A 116 10.61 -21.95 11.39
C GLU A 116 11.71 -21.54 12.38
N GLU A 117 12.35 -20.39 12.19
CA GLU A 117 13.51 -19.97 12.98
C GLU A 117 13.19 -18.97 14.09
N ILE A 118 12.11 -18.19 13.96
CA ILE A 118 11.68 -17.22 14.95
C ILE A 118 10.71 -17.90 15.93
N ASN A 119 11.09 -18.00 17.19
CA ASN A 119 10.28 -18.62 18.25
C ASN A 119 10.41 -17.87 19.59
N ASP A 120 9.52 -18.19 20.53
CA ASP A 120 9.40 -17.48 21.82
C ASP A 120 10.54 -17.70 22.79
N SER A 121 11.45 -18.66 22.54
CA SER A 121 12.61 -18.87 23.39
C SER A 121 13.72 -17.81 23.20
N LYS A 122 13.58 -16.96 22.19
CA LYS A 122 14.58 -15.95 21.80
C LYS A 122 14.18 -14.56 22.31
N THR A 123 15.19 -13.79 22.67
CA THR A 123 15.03 -12.36 23.00
C THR A 123 14.64 -11.55 21.76
N ALA A 124 14.08 -10.36 21.93
CA ALA A 124 13.76 -9.42 20.86
C ALA A 124 14.96 -9.18 19.92
N LEU A 125 16.14 -8.99 20.50
CA LEU A 125 17.37 -8.77 19.74
C LEU A 125 17.75 -10.00 18.89
N GLU A 126 17.71 -11.19 19.46
CA GLU A 126 18.00 -12.43 18.72
C GLU A 126 16.98 -12.68 17.60
N LYS A 127 15.70 -12.46 17.88
CA LYS A 127 14.64 -12.56 16.86
C LYS A 127 14.93 -11.62 15.68
N MET A 128 15.29 -10.37 15.95
CA MET A 128 15.59 -9.40 14.89
C MET A 128 16.88 -9.70 14.14
N GLN A 129 17.91 -10.22 14.80
CA GLN A 129 19.13 -10.66 14.11
C GLN A 129 18.85 -11.81 13.14
N ILE A 130 18.04 -12.79 13.55
CA ILE A 130 17.62 -13.89 12.69
C ILE A 130 16.76 -13.35 11.52
N PHE A 131 15.78 -12.50 11.81
CA PHE A 131 14.95 -11.88 10.78
C PHE A 131 15.81 -11.14 9.74
N ASN A 132 16.72 -10.28 10.17
CA ASN A 132 17.61 -9.54 9.28
C ASN A 132 18.47 -10.46 8.42
N HIS A 133 19.05 -11.52 9.05
CA HIS A 133 19.84 -12.50 8.31
C HIS A 133 19.01 -13.18 7.21
N ILE A 134 17.79 -13.63 7.52
CA ILE A 134 16.92 -14.26 6.54
C ILE A 134 16.48 -13.26 5.47
N PHE A 135 16.03 -12.08 5.86
CA PHE A 135 15.53 -11.04 4.96
C PHE A 135 16.58 -10.61 3.92
N TYR A 136 17.79 -10.31 4.36
CA TYR A 136 18.83 -9.79 3.47
C TYR A 136 19.68 -10.88 2.80
N HIS A 137 19.95 -12.01 3.47
CA HIS A 137 20.91 -13.01 2.96
C HIS A 137 20.27 -14.28 2.40
N ARG A 138 19.04 -14.64 2.82
CA ARG A 138 18.32 -15.78 2.23
C ARG A 138 17.26 -15.33 1.22
N LEU A 139 16.40 -14.40 1.61
CA LEU A 139 15.38 -13.84 0.74
C LEU A 139 15.95 -12.83 -0.26
N LEU A 140 17.15 -12.32 -0.01
CA LEU A 140 17.94 -11.44 -0.88
C LEU A 140 17.27 -10.09 -1.17
N PHE A 141 16.49 -9.55 -0.23
CA PHE A 141 15.95 -8.21 -0.37
C PHE A 141 17.08 -7.18 -0.37
N LYS A 142 17.03 -6.26 -1.33
CA LYS A 142 18.05 -5.22 -1.51
C LYS A 142 17.40 -3.86 -1.69
N CYS A 143 17.80 -2.93 -0.84
CA CYS A 143 17.56 -1.52 -1.01
C CYS A 143 18.59 -0.94 -2.00
N GLY A 144 18.16 -0.11 -2.95
CA GLY A 144 19.04 0.53 -3.92
C GLY A 144 18.58 1.94 -4.25
N ASP A 145 19.51 2.72 -4.80
CA ASP A 145 19.24 4.06 -5.33
C ASP A 145 18.60 3.93 -6.73
N TYR A 146 17.33 3.53 -6.74
CA TYR A 146 16.54 3.41 -7.96
C TYR A 146 15.69 4.67 -8.15
N PRO A 147 15.46 5.10 -9.41
CA PRO A 147 14.48 6.15 -9.66
C PRO A 147 13.09 5.76 -9.14
N VAL A 148 12.44 6.66 -8.42
CA VAL A 148 11.07 6.46 -7.90
C VAL A 148 10.09 6.14 -9.03
N THR A 149 10.34 6.67 -10.24
CA THR A 149 9.54 6.41 -11.43
C THR A 149 9.64 4.98 -11.99
N ARG A 150 10.53 4.15 -11.44
CA ARG A 150 10.69 2.76 -11.84
C ARG A 150 9.70 1.86 -11.10
N GLU A 151 8.63 1.48 -11.78
CA GLU A 151 7.55 0.65 -11.23
C GLU A 151 8.01 -0.66 -10.59
N SER A 152 8.96 -1.35 -11.23
CA SER A 152 9.50 -2.63 -10.74
C SER A 152 10.22 -2.55 -9.39
N THR A 153 10.61 -1.36 -8.95
CA THR A 153 11.29 -1.12 -7.67
C THR A 153 10.48 -0.26 -6.70
N THR A 154 9.31 0.23 -7.13
CA THR A 154 8.45 1.11 -6.34
C THR A 154 7.13 0.43 -5.98
N VAL A 155 6.49 -0.28 -6.93
CA VAL A 155 5.23 -1.00 -6.69
C VAL A 155 5.50 -2.28 -5.89
N LEU A 156 4.83 -2.43 -4.76
CA LEU A 156 5.13 -3.46 -3.77
C LEU A 156 5.00 -4.89 -4.30
N THR A 157 4.00 -5.17 -5.14
CA THR A 157 3.84 -6.49 -5.75
C THR A 157 5.02 -6.90 -6.63
N SER A 158 5.59 -5.93 -7.33
CA SER A 158 6.81 -6.11 -8.12
C SER A 158 8.04 -6.30 -7.21
N VAL A 159 8.13 -5.54 -6.12
CA VAL A 159 9.23 -5.63 -5.14
C VAL A 159 9.19 -6.96 -4.39
N LEU A 160 8.02 -7.45 -3.99
CA LEU A 160 7.85 -8.77 -3.38
C LEU A 160 8.36 -9.91 -4.29
N SER A 161 8.23 -9.75 -5.60
CA SER A 161 8.70 -10.74 -6.57
C SER A 161 10.19 -10.58 -6.92
N SER A 162 10.65 -9.35 -7.18
CA SER A 162 12.01 -9.04 -7.63
C SER A 162 13.05 -8.99 -6.52
N ARG A 163 12.63 -8.76 -5.26
CA ARG A 163 13.48 -8.55 -4.08
C ARG A 163 14.30 -7.25 -4.11
N HIS A 164 14.03 -6.36 -5.05
CA HIS A 164 14.75 -5.10 -5.21
C HIS A 164 13.76 -3.94 -5.15
N GLY A 165 14.09 -2.89 -4.38
CA GLY A 165 13.20 -1.74 -4.26
C GLY A 165 13.91 -0.48 -3.79
N ILE A 166 13.19 0.64 -3.94
CA ILE A 166 13.56 1.91 -3.30
C ILE A 166 13.46 1.75 -1.77
N PRO A 167 14.10 2.63 -0.99
CA PRO A 167 14.09 2.54 0.47
C PRO A 167 12.70 2.37 1.09
N LEU A 168 11.73 3.16 0.64
CA LEU A 168 10.35 3.08 1.13
C LEU A 168 9.73 1.70 0.87
N SER A 169 9.83 1.18 -0.36
CA SER A 169 9.23 -0.10 -0.72
C SER A 169 9.86 -1.28 0.02
N ILE A 170 11.18 -1.27 0.22
CA ILE A 170 11.88 -2.29 1.03
C ILE A 170 11.46 -2.18 2.50
N SER A 171 11.30 -0.97 3.04
CA SER A 171 10.82 -0.77 4.40
C SER A 171 9.41 -1.31 4.60
N LEU A 172 8.50 -1.06 3.65
CA LEU A 172 7.13 -1.61 3.68
C LEU A 172 7.12 -3.14 3.70
N VAL A 173 7.93 -3.77 2.85
CA VAL A 173 8.09 -5.25 2.85
C VAL A 173 8.69 -5.71 4.18
N TYR A 174 9.66 -4.99 4.73
CA TYR A 174 10.29 -5.31 6.00
C TYR A 174 9.27 -5.32 7.14
N PHE A 175 8.47 -4.25 7.27
CA PHE A 175 7.39 -4.18 8.26
C PHE A 175 6.36 -5.30 8.07
N LEU A 176 5.94 -5.51 6.84
CA LEU A 176 4.95 -6.53 6.49
C LEU A 176 5.42 -7.92 6.92
N LEU A 177 6.61 -8.35 6.48
CA LEU A 177 7.12 -9.69 6.79
C LEU A 177 7.45 -9.87 8.26
N ALA A 178 7.99 -8.84 8.93
CA ALA A 178 8.27 -8.88 10.36
C ALA A 178 6.99 -9.13 11.18
N ARG A 179 5.91 -8.42 10.88
CA ARG A 179 4.63 -8.59 11.58
C ARG A 179 3.94 -9.90 11.27
N CYS A 180 4.03 -10.39 10.04
CA CYS A 180 3.49 -11.72 9.68
C CYS A 180 4.11 -12.85 10.50
N VAL A 181 5.30 -12.66 11.07
CA VAL A 181 5.96 -13.64 11.95
C VAL A 181 5.94 -13.23 13.43
N GLY A 182 5.06 -12.29 13.79
CA GLY A 182 4.83 -11.89 15.19
C GLY A 182 5.92 -11.01 15.80
N LEU A 183 6.72 -10.31 14.96
CA LEU A 183 7.68 -9.33 15.45
C LEU A 183 7.01 -7.95 15.56
N GLU A 184 7.16 -7.32 16.71
CA GLU A 184 6.58 -6.01 17.02
C GLU A 184 7.41 -4.87 16.40
N VAL A 185 7.49 -4.85 15.07
CA VAL A 185 8.27 -3.85 14.30
C VAL A 185 7.33 -2.84 13.69
N TYR A 186 7.52 -1.56 14.05
CA TYR A 186 6.67 -0.45 13.63
C TYR A 186 7.49 0.74 13.12
N PRO A 187 6.92 1.57 12.25
CA PRO A 187 7.54 2.83 11.88
C PRO A 187 7.47 3.80 13.08
N MET A 188 8.56 4.47 13.37
CA MET A 188 8.56 5.69 14.15
C MET A 188 8.71 6.85 13.16
N CYS A 189 7.64 7.59 12.95
CA CYS A 189 7.59 8.69 12.00
C CYS A 189 8.08 10.00 12.61
N PHE A 190 8.76 10.83 11.82
CA PHE A 190 9.21 12.17 12.17
C PHE A 190 9.17 13.06 10.91
N PRO A 191 9.22 14.39 11.03
CA PRO A 191 9.26 15.29 9.87
C PRO A 191 10.39 14.91 8.90
N GLY A 192 10.04 14.56 7.67
CA GLY A 192 10.99 14.18 6.62
C GLY A 192 11.34 12.69 6.55
N GLY A 193 10.74 11.82 7.39
CA GLY A 193 10.99 10.39 7.27
C GLY A 193 10.44 9.51 8.38
N PHE A 194 10.92 8.29 8.42
CA PHE A 194 10.63 7.32 9.47
C PHE A 194 11.83 6.40 9.69
N VAL A 195 11.84 5.75 10.83
CA VAL A 195 12.83 4.71 11.15
C VAL A 195 12.11 3.48 11.72
N PRO A 196 12.43 2.26 11.27
CA PRO A 196 11.92 1.04 11.90
C PRO A 196 12.36 0.92 13.34
N SER A 197 11.41 0.63 14.23
CA SER A 197 11.62 0.44 15.64
C SER A 197 11.02 -0.88 16.12
N TYR A 198 11.68 -1.54 17.07
CA TYR A 198 11.13 -2.69 17.79
C TYR A 198 10.44 -2.20 19.06
N VAL A 199 9.16 -2.54 19.22
CA VAL A 199 8.32 -2.07 20.32
C VAL A 199 7.94 -3.23 21.23
N GLU A 200 8.13 -3.09 22.53
CA GLU A 200 7.69 -4.06 23.54
C GLU A 200 7.09 -3.31 24.72
N ASN A 201 5.89 -3.71 25.14
CA ASN A 201 5.16 -3.05 26.26
C ASN A 201 5.07 -1.51 26.06
N ASP A 202 4.71 -1.08 24.86
CA ASP A 202 4.60 0.33 24.43
C ASP A 202 5.88 1.16 24.56
N LYS A 203 7.04 0.48 24.59
CA LYS A 203 8.35 1.13 24.62
C LYS A 203 9.20 0.66 23.45
N ILE A 204 9.88 1.60 22.83
CA ILE A 204 10.90 1.28 21.82
C ILE A 204 12.12 0.72 22.54
N LEU A 205 12.52 -0.49 22.15
CA LEU A 205 13.75 -1.13 22.67
C LEU A 205 14.98 -0.73 21.85
N PHE A 206 14.85 -0.67 20.55
CA PHE A 206 15.92 -0.31 19.61
C PHE A 206 15.35 0.02 18.24
N TYR A 207 16.20 0.55 17.38
CA TYR A 207 15.90 0.94 15.99
C TYR A 207 16.71 0.09 15.00
N MET A 208 16.24 0.03 13.73
CA MET A 208 16.89 -0.69 12.66
C MET A 208 17.18 0.23 11.46
N ASP A 209 18.36 0.05 10.85
CA ASP A 209 18.79 0.78 9.65
C ASP A 209 18.60 -0.09 8.41
N ILE A 210 17.54 0.16 7.63
CA ILE A 210 17.22 -0.57 6.39
C ILE A 210 18.34 -0.44 5.34
N PHE A 211 19.05 0.69 5.30
CA PHE A 211 20.15 0.92 4.37
C PHE A 211 21.40 0.11 4.71
N ARG A 212 21.48 -0.38 5.96
CA ARG A 212 22.60 -1.18 6.48
C ARG A 212 22.12 -2.57 6.92
N GLU A 213 21.32 -3.21 6.08
CA GLU A 213 20.85 -4.58 6.28
C GLU A 213 20.23 -4.83 7.67
N GLY A 214 19.46 -3.84 8.16
CA GLY A 214 18.79 -3.93 9.45
C GLY A 214 19.72 -3.78 10.65
N GLU A 215 20.90 -3.10 10.52
CA GLU A 215 21.79 -2.80 11.63
C GLU A 215 21.01 -2.20 12.80
N ILE A 216 21.13 -2.85 13.97
CA ILE A 216 20.41 -2.44 15.17
C ILE A 216 21.19 -1.33 15.87
N PHE A 217 20.48 -0.27 16.29
CA PHE A 217 21.10 0.87 16.98
C PHE A 217 20.19 1.45 18.07
N SER A 218 20.81 2.25 18.95
CA SER A 218 20.17 2.85 20.12
C SER A 218 19.53 4.20 19.84
N GLU A 219 18.65 4.64 20.74
CA GLU A 219 18.05 5.98 20.72
C GLU A 219 19.10 7.10 20.69
N SER A 220 20.21 6.96 21.42
CA SER A 220 21.27 7.97 21.42
C SER A 220 21.89 8.17 20.04
N ARG A 221 22.02 7.11 19.24
CA ARG A 221 22.52 7.19 17.88
C ARG A 221 21.47 7.82 16.94
N LEU A 222 20.18 7.53 17.16
CA LEU A 222 19.11 8.18 16.43
C LEU A 222 19.10 9.69 16.67
N LYS A 223 19.14 10.12 17.94
CA LYS A 223 19.20 11.54 18.31
C LYS A 223 20.35 12.25 17.62
N TYR A 224 21.55 11.70 17.72
CA TYR A 224 22.73 12.24 17.04
C TYR A 224 22.54 12.38 15.52
N TYR A 225 21.93 11.37 14.88
CA TYR A 225 21.66 11.41 13.45
C TYR A 225 20.66 12.51 13.08
N LEU A 226 19.54 12.61 13.80
CA LEU A 226 18.47 13.58 13.53
C LEU A 226 18.94 15.03 13.83
N GLU A 227 19.69 15.25 14.92
CA GLU A 227 20.32 16.55 15.22
C GLU A 227 21.21 17.05 14.07
N ASN A 228 22.00 16.12 13.46
CA ASN A 228 22.84 16.47 12.32
C ASN A 228 22.03 16.78 11.05
N GLN A 229 20.77 16.34 10.98
CA GLN A 229 19.83 16.70 9.88
C GLN A 229 19.03 17.96 10.18
N GLY A 230 19.26 18.62 11.33
CA GLY A 230 18.53 19.82 11.75
C GLY A 230 17.09 19.55 12.24
N VAL A 231 16.78 18.28 12.52
CA VAL A 231 15.50 17.88 13.12
C VAL A 231 15.62 18.01 14.63
N ASP A 232 14.88 18.97 15.20
CA ASP A 232 14.81 19.12 16.66
C ASP A 232 13.95 18.01 17.26
N ILE A 233 14.51 17.31 18.26
CA ILE A 233 13.96 16.02 18.67
C ILE A 233 13.51 16.06 20.13
N ASP A 234 12.22 16.19 20.29
CA ASP A 234 11.57 15.55 21.42
C ASP A 234 11.06 14.17 20.95
N THR A 235 11.86 13.12 21.14
CA THR A 235 11.48 11.75 20.76
C THR A 235 10.21 11.26 21.46
N SER A 236 9.77 11.93 22.53
CA SER A 236 8.50 11.63 23.22
C SER A 236 7.27 12.10 22.45
N ALA A 237 7.46 12.99 21.47
CA ALA A 237 6.38 13.52 20.64
C ALA A 237 6.14 12.70 19.37
N PHE A 238 6.99 11.72 19.07
CA PHE A 238 6.83 10.89 17.87
C PHE A 238 5.83 9.77 18.09
N GLU A 239 4.87 9.68 17.19
CA GLU A 239 3.90 8.59 17.21
C GLU A 239 4.57 7.28 16.78
N VAL A 240 4.45 6.26 17.60
CA VAL A 240 4.89 4.91 17.32
C VAL A 240 3.71 4.13 16.78
N ARG A 241 3.94 3.23 15.82
CA ARG A 241 2.88 2.43 15.17
C ARG A 241 2.02 3.23 14.17
N ASP A 242 2.58 4.25 13.57
CA ASP A 242 1.87 5.09 12.60
C ASP A 242 1.84 4.46 11.21
N ASP A 243 1.05 3.38 11.07
CA ASP A 243 0.81 2.75 9.77
C ASP A 243 0.00 3.65 8.83
N ARG A 244 -0.80 4.56 9.38
CA ARG A 244 -1.57 5.52 8.61
C ARG A 244 -0.65 6.45 7.83
N THR A 245 0.31 7.08 8.50
CA THR A 245 1.32 7.94 7.85
C THR A 245 2.16 7.14 6.84
N LEU A 246 2.54 5.91 7.16
CA LEU A 246 3.31 5.07 6.24
C LEU A 246 2.54 4.76 4.94
N LEU A 247 1.24 4.46 5.03
CA LEU A 247 0.37 4.25 3.86
C LEU A 247 0.19 5.54 3.06
N LEU A 248 0.07 6.70 3.74
CA LEU A 248 -0.02 8.00 3.09
C LEU A 248 1.24 8.30 2.27
N VAL A 249 2.43 8.18 2.87
CA VAL A 249 3.71 8.39 2.17
C VAL A 249 3.84 7.45 0.97
N TYR A 250 3.40 6.20 1.11
CA TYR A 250 3.43 5.27 -0.02
C TYR A 250 2.50 5.70 -1.15
N LEU A 251 1.29 6.14 -0.84
CA LEU A 251 0.35 6.67 -1.85
C LEU A 251 0.89 7.92 -2.54
N GLU A 252 1.52 8.86 -1.81
CA GLU A 252 2.14 10.06 -2.38
C GLU A 252 3.27 9.70 -3.35
N VAL A 253 4.12 8.75 -2.99
CA VAL A 253 5.18 8.25 -3.88
C VAL A 253 4.63 7.60 -5.14
N LEU A 254 3.58 6.79 -5.03
CA LEU A 254 2.92 6.19 -6.19
C LEU A 254 2.23 7.24 -7.06
N HIS A 255 1.55 8.21 -6.45
CA HIS A 255 0.93 9.32 -7.16
C HIS A 255 1.97 10.10 -7.96
N PHE A 256 3.08 10.49 -7.34
CA PHE A 256 4.20 11.14 -8.03
C PHE A 256 4.70 10.28 -9.20
N MET A 257 4.94 8.99 -8.98
CA MET A 257 5.43 8.08 -10.01
C MET A 257 4.50 8.03 -11.23
N TYR A 258 3.19 7.84 -11.01
CA TYR A 258 2.22 7.75 -12.11
C TYR A 258 1.96 9.10 -12.79
N THR A 259 2.08 10.22 -12.06
CA THR A 259 2.07 11.56 -12.65
C THR A 259 3.25 11.74 -13.62
N GLN A 260 4.46 11.34 -13.24
CA GLN A 260 5.63 11.40 -14.12
C GLN A 260 5.52 10.46 -15.34
N LYS A 261 4.74 9.38 -15.23
CA LYS A 261 4.45 8.47 -16.34
C LYS A 261 3.34 8.97 -17.27
N GLY A 262 2.57 9.96 -16.84
CA GLY A 262 1.42 10.48 -17.59
C GLY A 262 0.20 9.56 -17.57
N ASP A 263 0.07 8.67 -16.59
CA ASP A 263 -1.10 7.80 -16.44
C ASP A 263 -2.22 8.52 -15.68
N GLU A 264 -2.96 9.35 -16.41
CA GLU A 264 -4.03 10.19 -15.85
C GLU A 264 -5.12 9.38 -15.12
N TYR A 265 -5.39 8.15 -15.59
CA TYR A 265 -6.40 7.30 -14.96
C TYR A 265 -5.94 6.86 -13.56
N ILE A 266 -4.77 6.27 -13.42
CA ILE A 266 -4.24 5.83 -12.12
C ILE A 266 -4.04 7.04 -11.20
N VAL A 267 -3.54 8.18 -11.72
CA VAL A 267 -3.41 9.42 -10.94
C VAL A 267 -4.75 9.84 -10.36
N SER A 268 -5.82 9.84 -11.15
CA SER A 268 -7.16 10.23 -10.67
C SER A 268 -7.70 9.30 -9.56
N VAL A 269 -7.37 8.01 -9.63
CA VAL A 269 -7.75 7.02 -8.60
C VAL A 269 -6.95 7.23 -7.32
N LEU A 270 -5.63 7.45 -7.44
CA LEU A 270 -4.75 7.72 -6.31
C LEU A 270 -5.06 9.05 -5.63
N ASP A 271 -5.44 10.10 -6.38
CA ASP A 271 -5.95 11.36 -5.84
C ASP A 271 -7.16 11.16 -4.92
N ARG A 272 -8.04 10.25 -5.30
CA ARG A 272 -9.21 9.92 -4.48
C ARG A 272 -8.83 9.18 -3.21
N ALA A 273 -7.88 8.24 -3.29
CA ALA A 273 -7.34 7.55 -2.13
C ALA A 273 -6.64 8.53 -1.17
N LEU A 274 -5.84 9.48 -1.70
CA LEU A 274 -5.17 10.51 -0.89
C LEU A 274 -6.15 11.42 -0.15
N ARG A 275 -7.29 11.76 -0.76
CA ARG A 275 -8.33 12.58 -0.10
C ARG A 275 -8.94 11.92 1.14
N LEU A 276 -8.86 10.59 1.28
CA LEU A 276 -9.35 9.87 2.46
C LEU A 276 -8.49 10.14 3.71
N PHE A 277 -7.28 10.69 3.54
CA PHE A 277 -6.43 11.14 4.65
C PHE A 277 -6.74 12.57 5.11
N GLY A 278 -7.65 13.29 4.44
CA GLY A 278 -7.97 14.68 4.74
C GLY A 278 -6.86 15.64 4.32
N ASP A 279 -6.55 16.61 5.17
CA ASP A 279 -5.49 17.61 4.92
C ASP A 279 -4.09 17.14 5.37
N GLU A 280 -3.95 15.87 5.79
CA GLU A 280 -2.68 15.29 6.20
C GLU A 280 -1.80 15.02 4.98
N ARG A 281 -1.05 16.00 4.49
CA ARG A 281 -0.02 15.79 3.46
C ARG A 281 1.35 15.77 4.10
N VAL A 282 2.15 14.72 3.83
CA VAL A 282 3.49 14.55 4.40
C VAL A 282 4.56 15.08 3.46
N LEU A 283 4.36 14.96 2.15
CA LEU A 283 5.26 15.54 1.15
C LEU A 283 4.71 16.93 0.77
N GLU A 284 5.26 17.97 1.38
CA GLU A 284 5.08 19.31 0.87
C GLU A 284 5.58 19.32 -0.58
N SER A 285 4.77 19.89 -1.48
CA SER A 285 5.20 20.15 -2.84
C SER A 285 6.49 20.98 -2.77
N GLY A 286 7.63 20.31 -2.96
CA GLY A 286 8.92 21.00 -3.07
C GLY A 286 8.97 21.82 -4.36
N GLU A 287 8.21 22.92 -4.39
CA GLU A 287 8.52 24.11 -5.15
C GLU A 287 9.52 24.93 -4.30
N GLY A 288 10.73 24.42 -4.21
CA GLY A 288 11.86 25.02 -3.53
C GLY A 288 13.07 24.87 -4.43
N ASP A 289 13.25 25.87 -5.34
CA ASP A 289 14.50 26.39 -5.88
C ASP A 289 15.68 25.41 -5.99
N LEU A 290 15.75 24.73 -7.13
CA LEU A 290 17.04 24.34 -7.72
C LEU A 290 17.48 25.48 -8.65
N GLU A 291 18.11 26.52 -8.08
CA GLU A 291 19.10 27.32 -8.79
C GLU A 291 20.48 26.67 -8.70
#